data_065c4c9f4344d62270ea6429b208e8bd
#
_entry.id   065c4c9f4344d62270ea6429b208e8bd
#
_cell.length_a   1.000
_cell.length_b   1.000
_cell.length_c   1.000
_cell.angle_alpha   90.00
_cell.angle_beta   90.00
_cell.angle_gamma   90.00
#
_symmetry.space_group_name_H-M   'P 1'
#
loop_
_entity.id
_entity.type
_entity.pdbx_description
1 polymer ?
#
loop_
_entity_poly.entity_id
_entity_poly.type
_entity_poly.pdbx_seq_one_letter_code
_entity_poly.pdbx_strand_id
1 'polypeptide(L)'
;SLFALFPLAFVLLIVLLVGGEHTFPWLKEAGEHANHHLPAWHNYPFLVAREMLGMLAVMAIYWVFIKRQEVSERSSEDAARFHSIATWVPYAYVLYGTMVAWDFEMTLVPQWHSAIYGLQQFVSNFGMFLAFLVIWIYAMNSRNKLVKPVDSFVYNYIAQMLVAFTLLWVYTFFAQYLTIWYGNLPSERDRMVGMQDGD
;
A
#
# COMPACT_ATOMS: atom_id res chain seq x y z
N SER A 1 19.45 -6.29 -3.81
CA SER A 1 18.58 -5.40 -3.03
C SER A 1 17.21 -5.37 -3.68
N LEU A 2 16.13 -5.49 -2.90
CA LEU A 2 14.74 -5.38 -3.39
C LEU A 2 14.45 -4.03 -4.07
N PHE A 3 15.31 -3.03 -3.85
CA PHE A 3 15.23 -1.74 -4.55
C PHE A 3 15.25 -1.89 -6.07
N ALA A 4 15.87 -2.93 -6.62
CA ALA A 4 15.88 -3.20 -8.05
C ALA A 4 14.47 -3.45 -8.64
N LEU A 5 13.46 -3.72 -7.81
CA LEU A 5 12.07 -3.87 -8.25
C LEU A 5 11.36 -2.52 -8.48
N PHE A 6 11.85 -1.43 -7.91
CA PHE A 6 11.22 -0.11 -8.07
C PHE A 6 11.19 0.38 -9.54
N PRO A 7 12.26 0.27 -10.33
CA PRO A 7 12.20 0.62 -11.75
C PRO A 7 11.14 -0.20 -12.50
N LEU A 8 11.02 -1.49 -12.19
CA LEU A 8 9.98 -2.34 -12.79
C LEU A 8 8.59 -1.86 -12.38
N ALA A 9 8.37 -1.60 -11.09
CA ALA A 9 7.10 -1.07 -10.59
C ALA A 9 6.75 0.28 -11.23
N PHE A 10 7.74 1.14 -11.45
CA PHE A 10 7.56 2.42 -12.12
C PHE A 10 7.14 2.27 -13.58
N VAL A 11 7.77 1.35 -14.31
CA VAL A 11 7.39 1.05 -15.70
C VAL A 11 5.96 0.48 -15.76
N LEU A 12 5.61 -0.43 -14.84
CA LEU A 12 4.25 -0.98 -14.76
C LEU A 12 3.22 0.11 -14.43
N LEU A 13 3.55 1.05 -13.55
CA LEU A 13 2.70 2.19 -13.25
C LEU A 13 2.46 3.04 -14.50
N ILE A 14 3.49 3.32 -15.30
CA ILE A 14 3.34 4.06 -16.55
C ILE A 14 2.41 3.31 -17.52
N VAL A 15 2.59 2.00 -17.70
CA VAL A 15 1.75 1.18 -18.57
C VAL A 15 0.29 1.23 -18.12
N LEU A 16 0.06 1.14 -16.81
CA LEU A 16 -1.27 1.17 -16.23
C LEU A 16 -1.94 2.55 -16.40
N LEU A 17 -1.19 3.63 -16.22
CA LEU A 17 -1.67 4.98 -16.46
C LEU A 17 -1.94 5.26 -17.95
N VAL A 18 -1.09 4.79 -18.87
CA VAL A 18 -1.35 4.93 -20.32
C VAL A 18 -2.61 4.19 -20.73
N GLY A 19 -2.90 3.04 -20.11
CA GLY A 19 -4.13 2.27 -20.29
C GLY A 19 -5.33 2.79 -19.48
N GLY A 20 -5.30 4.03 -19.01
CA GLY A 20 -6.24 4.58 -18.04
C GLY A 20 -7.72 4.44 -18.40
N GLU A 21 -8.08 4.57 -19.68
CA GLU A 21 -9.47 4.40 -20.15
C GLU A 21 -10.04 2.99 -19.91
N HIS A 22 -9.16 1.98 -19.84
CA HIS A 22 -9.55 0.61 -19.55
C HIS A 22 -9.46 0.29 -18.05
N THR A 23 -8.63 1.03 -17.34
CA THR A 23 -8.35 0.81 -15.91
C THR A 23 -9.34 1.53 -15.02
N PHE A 24 -9.77 2.74 -15.39
CA PHE A 24 -10.61 3.60 -14.56
C PHE A 24 -12.01 3.76 -15.15
N PRO A 25 -13.05 3.10 -14.59
CA PRO A 25 -14.42 3.20 -15.08
C PRO A 25 -14.95 4.63 -15.10
N TRP A 26 -14.58 5.45 -14.13
CA TRP A 26 -15.01 6.85 -14.01
C TRP A 26 -14.54 7.75 -15.18
N LEU A 27 -13.48 7.36 -15.92
CA LEU A 27 -13.05 8.10 -17.11
C LEU A 27 -14.07 7.98 -18.25
N LYS A 28 -14.72 6.83 -18.39
CA LYS A 28 -15.80 6.63 -19.38
C LYS A 28 -17.04 7.41 -19.00
N GLU A 29 -17.42 7.36 -17.72
CA GLU A 29 -18.56 8.13 -17.20
C GLU A 29 -18.35 9.64 -17.35
N ALA A 30 -17.13 10.14 -17.16
CA ALA A 30 -16.80 11.54 -17.38
C ALA A 30 -16.95 11.98 -18.84
N GLY A 31 -16.75 11.09 -19.81
CA GLY A 31 -16.93 11.35 -21.24
C GLY A 31 -18.39 11.32 -21.68
N GLU A 32 -19.21 10.44 -21.11
CA GLU A 32 -20.63 10.26 -21.49
C GLU A 32 -21.57 11.25 -20.81
N HIS A 33 -21.23 11.71 -19.60
CA HIS A 33 -22.05 12.62 -18.79
C HIS A 33 -21.29 13.90 -18.46
N ALA A 34 -21.03 14.72 -19.47
CA ALA A 34 -20.32 16.02 -19.33
C ALA A 34 -20.95 16.99 -18.29
N ASN A 35 -22.16 16.71 -17.80
CA ASN A 35 -22.88 17.49 -16.80
C ASN A 35 -22.78 16.93 -15.36
N HIS A 36 -22.14 15.77 -15.15
CA HIS A 36 -21.91 15.25 -13.82
C HIS A 36 -20.63 15.87 -13.26
N HIS A 37 -20.75 16.67 -12.22
CA HIS A 37 -19.61 17.20 -11.47
C HIS A 37 -18.92 16.04 -10.73
N LEU A 38 -17.93 15.43 -11.38
CA LEU A 38 -17.04 14.49 -10.70
C LEU A 38 -16.33 15.23 -9.56
N PRO A 39 -16.08 14.56 -8.42
CA PRO A 39 -15.25 15.11 -7.35
C PRO A 39 -13.92 15.60 -7.92
N ALA A 40 -13.35 16.68 -7.35
CA ALA A 40 -12.07 17.24 -7.79
C ALA A 40 -10.92 16.22 -7.80
N TRP A 41 -11.09 15.13 -7.04
CA TRP A 41 -10.17 14.00 -6.99
C TRP A 41 -10.15 13.18 -8.30
N HIS A 42 -11.27 13.05 -8.99
CA HIS A 42 -11.43 12.32 -10.25
C HIS A 42 -11.02 13.18 -11.45
N ASN A 43 -9.76 13.58 -11.47
CA ASN A 43 -9.15 14.35 -12.54
C ASN A 43 -7.93 13.59 -13.06
N TYR A 44 -7.99 13.15 -14.33
CA TYR A 44 -6.94 12.28 -14.89
C TYR A 44 -5.54 12.91 -14.90
N PRO A 45 -5.33 14.15 -15.36
CA PRO A 45 -4.02 14.81 -15.25
C PRO A 45 -3.51 14.92 -13.81
N PHE A 46 -4.41 15.17 -12.86
CA PHE A 46 -4.07 15.24 -11.44
C PHE A 46 -3.72 13.85 -10.88
N LEU A 47 -4.46 12.79 -11.28
CA LEU A 47 -4.14 11.41 -10.93
C LEU A 47 -2.74 11.02 -11.42
N VAL A 48 -2.45 11.27 -12.70
CA VAL A 48 -1.12 10.97 -13.28
C VAL A 48 -0.02 11.72 -12.55
N ALA A 49 -0.22 13.02 -12.29
CA ALA A 49 0.78 13.83 -11.60
C ALA A 49 1.07 13.33 -10.18
N ARG A 50 0.02 13.06 -9.37
CA ARG A 50 0.21 12.62 -7.97
C ARG A 50 0.82 11.21 -7.87
N GLU A 51 0.41 10.28 -8.74
CA GLU A 51 0.96 8.92 -8.72
C GLU A 51 2.43 8.89 -9.17
N MET A 52 2.76 9.62 -10.23
CA MET A 52 4.14 9.73 -10.70
C MET A 52 5.03 10.43 -9.67
N LEU A 53 4.61 11.56 -9.12
CA LEU A 53 5.36 12.29 -8.11
C LEU A 53 5.46 11.50 -6.80
N GLY A 54 4.39 10.84 -6.37
CA GLY A 54 4.38 9.99 -5.18
C GLY A 54 5.36 8.83 -5.30
N MET A 55 5.33 8.11 -6.41
CA MET A 55 6.25 7.01 -6.67
C MET A 55 7.71 7.48 -6.72
N LEU A 56 8.00 8.60 -7.41
CA LEU A 56 9.35 9.17 -7.46
C LEU A 56 9.83 9.62 -6.07
N ALA A 57 8.95 10.23 -5.26
CA ALA A 57 9.28 10.63 -3.89
C ALA A 57 9.62 9.42 -3.02
N VAL A 58 8.80 8.36 -3.08
CA VAL A 58 9.07 7.09 -2.37
C VAL A 58 10.38 6.47 -2.82
N MET A 59 10.63 6.39 -4.13
CA MET A 59 11.90 5.88 -4.67
C MET A 59 13.09 6.68 -4.16
N ALA A 60 13.00 8.01 -4.13
CA ALA A 60 14.05 8.88 -3.63
C ALA A 60 14.34 8.65 -2.14
N ILE A 61 13.30 8.57 -1.31
CA ILE A 61 13.41 8.29 0.13
C ILE A 61 14.07 6.94 0.37
N TYR A 62 13.63 5.88 -0.32
CA TYR A 62 14.22 4.54 -0.19
C TYR A 62 15.66 4.48 -0.71
N TRP A 63 15.97 5.20 -1.79
CA TRP A 63 17.34 5.29 -2.29
C TRP A 63 18.28 5.94 -1.28
N VAL A 64 17.85 7.08 -0.70
CA VAL A 64 18.62 7.76 0.36
C VAL A 64 18.75 6.87 1.59
N PHE A 65 17.68 6.17 2.00
CA PHE A 65 17.69 5.22 3.11
C PHE A 65 18.77 4.14 2.91
N ILE A 66 18.80 3.48 1.75
CA ILE A 66 19.79 2.43 1.44
C ILE A 66 21.21 3.00 1.44
N LYS A 67 21.41 4.16 0.85
CA LYS A 67 22.72 4.82 0.84
C LYS A 67 23.21 5.18 2.25
N ARG A 68 22.32 5.63 3.11
CA ARG A 68 22.65 5.93 4.52
C ARG A 68 22.90 4.66 5.33
N GLN A 69 22.19 3.57 5.04
CA GLN A 69 22.45 2.28 5.66
C GLN A 69 23.86 1.76 5.35
N GLU A 70 24.33 1.88 4.11
CA GLU A 70 25.67 1.43 3.69
C GLU A 70 26.81 2.13 4.45
N VAL A 71 26.59 3.34 4.95
CA VAL A 71 27.58 4.14 5.66
C VAL A 71 27.36 4.26 7.16
N SER A 72 26.21 3.76 7.65
CA SER A 72 25.77 3.94 9.06
C SER A 72 26.74 3.37 10.11
N GLU A 73 27.54 2.38 9.73
CA GLU A 73 28.53 1.75 10.64
C GLU A 73 29.84 2.52 10.74
N ARG A 74 30.05 3.59 9.92
CA ARG A 74 31.32 4.30 9.85
C ARG A 74 31.53 5.30 10.98
N SER A 75 30.46 5.96 11.41
CA SER A 75 30.51 6.95 12.50
C SER A 75 29.19 7.08 13.23
N SER A 76 29.22 7.62 14.47
CA SER A 76 28.01 7.90 15.23
C SER A 76 27.10 8.95 14.57
N GLU A 77 27.68 9.90 13.84
CA GLU A 77 26.93 10.90 13.07
C GLU A 77 26.21 10.27 11.88
N ASP A 78 26.84 9.36 11.16
CA ASP A 78 26.21 8.64 10.06
C ASP A 78 25.08 7.71 10.55
N ALA A 79 25.27 7.08 11.71
CA ALA A 79 24.21 6.32 12.38
C ALA A 79 23.01 7.19 12.75
N ALA A 80 23.24 8.39 13.30
CA ALA A 80 22.15 9.33 13.64
C ALA A 80 21.38 9.79 12.39
N ARG A 81 22.09 10.08 11.28
CA ARG A 81 21.48 10.43 10.00
C ARG A 81 20.68 9.29 9.41
N PHE A 82 21.16 8.05 9.52
CA PHE A 82 20.42 6.86 9.11
C PHE A 82 19.12 6.69 9.92
N HIS A 83 19.20 6.79 11.25
CA HIS A 83 18.01 6.70 12.11
C HIS A 83 16.97 7.78 11.81
N SER A 84 17.42 9.01 11.54
CA SER A 84 16.51 10.08 11.13
C SER A 84 15.72 9.74 9.87
N ILE A 85 16.38 9.23 8.82
CA ILE A 85 15.72 8.83 7.57
C ILE A 85 14.84 7.59 7.78
N ALA A 86 15.32 6.60 8.55
CA ALA A 86 14.58 5.39 8.86
C ALA A 86 13.21 5.69 9.49
N THR A 87 13.11 6.78 10.25
CA THR A 87 11.84 7.24 10.85
C THR A 87 10.83 7.70 9.78
N TRP A 88 11.29 8.30 8.68
CA TRP A 88 10.41 8.81 7.62
C TRP A 88 9.92 7.74 6.64
N VAL A 89 10.64 6.62 6.51
CA VAL A 89 10.27 5.53 5.59
C VAL A 89 8.86 4.98 5.82
N PRO A 90 8.44 4.64 7.07
CA PRO A 90 7.09 4.17 7.34
C PRO A 90 6.01 5.21 6.98
N TYR A 91 6.26 6.49 7.27
CA TYR A 91 5.31 7.55 6.92
C TYR A 91 5.14 7.68 5.41
N ALA A 92 6.23 7.67 4.66
CA ALA A 92 6.18 7.69 3.19
C ALA A 92 5.40 6.49 2.63
N TYR A 93 5.62 5.30 3.20
CA TYR A 93 4.90 4.10 2.82
C TYR A 93 3.39 4.21 3.09
N VAL A 94 3.01 4.64 4.29
CA VAL A 94 1.59 4.78 4.66
C VAL A 94 0.89 5.82 3.80
N LEU A 95 1.50 7.00 3.62
CA LEU A 95 0.92 8.09 2.83
C LEU A 95 0.74 7.70 1.37
N TYR A 96 1.79 7.19 0.74
CA TYR A 96 1.72 6.77 -0.67
C TYR A 96 0.82 5.56 -0.85
N GLY A 97 0.92 4.55 0.02
CA GLY A 97 0.06 3.36 -0.05
C GLY A 97 -1.43 3.68 0.14
N THR A 98 -1.75 4.65 1.00
CA THR A 98 -3.14 5.13 1.14
C THR A 98 -3.62 5.83 -0.13
N MET A 99 -2.77 6.64 -0.76
CA MET A 99 -3.08 7.31 -2.02
C MET A 99 -3.33 6.28 -3.14
N VAL A 100 -2.46 5.29 -3.27
CA VAL A 100 -2.61 4.17 -4.22
C VAL A 100 -3.92 3.41 -3.99
N ALA A 101 -4.27 3.11 -2.72
CA ALA A 101 -5.51 2.42 -2.39
C ALA A 101 -6.75 3.24 -2.79
N TRP A 102 -6.72 4.55 -2.62
CA TRP A 102 -7.81 5.42 -3.05
C TRP A 102 -7.91 5.51 -4.57
N ASP A 103 -6.78 5.62 -5.25
CA ASP A 103 -6.74 5.87 -6.70
C ASP A 103 -6.99 4.64 -7.55
N PHE A 104 -6.49 3.47 -7.14
CA PHE A 104 -6.57 2.25 -7.94
C PHE A 104 -7.62 1.25 -7.48
N GLU A 105 -8.09 1.35 -6.24
CA GLU A 105 -9.06 0.40 -5.71
C GLU A 105 -10.40 1.07 -5.38
N MET A 106 -10.39 2.17 -4.61
CA MET A 106 -11.65 2.81 -4.20
C MET A 106 -12.37 3.48 -5.37
N THR A 107 -11.64 4.05 -6.32
CA THR A 107 -12.23 4.70 -7.51
C THR A 107 -12.81 3.71 -8.53
N LEU A 108 -12.58 2.40 -8.40
CA LEU A 108 -13.27 1.39 -9.21
C LEU A 108 -14.78 1.38 -8.96
N VAL A 109 -15.21 1.84 -7.79
CA VAL A 109 -16.62 2.07 -7.46
C VAL A 109 -16.80 3.56 -7.12
N PRO A 110 -17.06 4.44 -8.12
CA PRO A 110 -17.00 5.89 -7.95
C PRO A 110 -17.97 6.46 -6.89
N GLN A 111 -19.06 5.77 -6.63
CA GLN A 111 -20.08 6.14 -5.64
C GLN A 111 -19.70 5.76 -4.20
N TRP A 112 -18.71 4.90 -4.02
CA TRP A 112 -18.33 4.38 -2.72
C TRP A 112 -17.13 5.11 -2.12
N HIS A 113 -17.25 5.50 -0.85
CA HIS A 113 -16.20 6.18 -0.10
C HIS A 113 -16.04 5.56 1.28
N SER A 114 -14.82 5.24 1.68
CA SER A 114 -14.51 4.71 3.00
C SER A 114 -13.23 5.31 3.57
N ALA A 115 -13.35 5.98 4.72
CA ALA A 115 -12.20 6.55 5.43
C ALA A 115 -11.27 5.47 6.02
N ILE A 116 -11.81 4.30 6.37
CA ILE A 116 -11.04 3.21 6.96
C ILE A 116 -10.31 2.35 5.91
N TYR A 117 -10.65 2.51 4.63
CA TYR A 117 -10.15 1.65 3.55
C TYR A 117 -8.62 1.72 3.41
N GLY A 118 -8.04 2.92 3.46
CA GLY A 118 -6.59 3.08 3.43
C GLY A 118 -5.87 2.37 4.58
N LEU A 119 -6.46 2.39 5.79
CA LEU A 119 -5.94 1.66 6.94
C LEU A 119 -6.04 0.15 6.73
N GLN A 120 -7.19 -0.34 6.26
CA GLN A 120 -7.39 -1.77 5.98
C GLN A 120 -6.39 -2.28 4.95
N GLN A 121 -6.15 -1.52 3.89
CA GLN A 121 -5.18 -1.86 2.85
C GLN A 121 -3.75 -1.87 3.38
N PHE A 122 -3.39 -0.88 4.21
CA PHE A 122 -2.09 -0.88 4.89
C PHE A 122 -1.90 -2.14 5.75
N VAL A 123 -2.89 -2.46 6.59
CA VAL A 123 -2.83 -3.63 7.48
C VAL A 123 -2.70 -4.93 6.69
N SER A 124 -3.45 -5.08 5.59
CA SER A 124 -3.38 -6.22 4.68
C SER A 124 -1.99 -6.37 4.06
N ASN A 125 -1.48 -5.31 3.46
CA ASN A 125 -0.19 -5.32 2.76
C ASN A 125 0.97 -5.55 3.72
N PHE A 126 0.94 -4.93 4.90
CA PHE A 126 2.00 -5.10 5.89
C PHE A 126 1.96 -6.49 6.53
N GLY A 127 0.77 -7.03 6.82
CA GLY A 127 0.61 -8.42 7.29
C GLY A 127 1.13 -9.42 6.26
N MET A 128 0.80 -9.24 4.98
CA MET A 128 1.30 -10.08 3.89
C MET A 128 2.83 -9.98 3.76
N PHE A 129 3.40 -8.78 3.90
CA PHE A 129 4.85 -8.60 3.89
C PHE A 129 5.53 -9.33 5.06
N LEU A 130 4.97 -9.27 6.28
CA LEU A 130 5.51 -9.99 7.43
C LEU A 130 5.47 -11.51 7.23
N ALA A 131 4.39 -12.04 6.67
CA ALA A 131 4.29 -13.46 6.33
C ALA A 131 5.33 -13.87 5.28
N PHE A 132 5.48 -13.08 4.22
CA PHE A 132 6.53 -13.29 3.22
C PHE A 132 7.92 -13.24 3.83
N LEU A 133 8.18 -12.28 4.72
CA LEU A 133 9.47 -12.10 5.39
C LEU A 133 9.86 -13.33 6.21
N VAL A 134 8.92 -13.92 6.96
CA VAL A 134 9.18 -15.17 7.72
C VAL A 134 9.58 -16.31 6.80
N ILE A 135 8.81 -16.52 5.72
CA ILE A 135 9.09 -17.58 4.75
C ILE A 135 10.47 -17.35 4.10
N TRP A 136 10.77 -16.11 3.74
CA TRP A 136 12.05 -15.73 3.12
C TRP A 136 13.23 -15.97 4.08
N ILE A 137 13.14 -15.50 5.32
CA ILE A 137 14.18 -15.68 6.33
C ILE A 137 14.39 -17.17 6.59
N TYR A 138 13.32 -17.95 6.75
CA TYR A 138 13.39 -19.39 6.96
C TYR A 138 14.08 -20.09 5.77
N ALA A 139 13.71 -19.76 4.54
CA ALA A 139 14.31 -20.32 3.34
C ALA A 139 15.80 -19.96 3.18
N MET A 140 16.20 -18.76 3.56
CA MET A 140 17.60 -18.31 3.55
C MET A 140 18.41 -19.01 4.64
N ASN A 141 17.83 -19.12 5.85
CA ASN A 141 18.47 -19.77 7.00
C ASN A 141 18.67 -21.28 6.74
N SER A 142 17.66 -21.97 6.23
CA SER A 142 17.73 -23.40 5.91
C SER A 142 18.75 -23.73 4.79
N ARG A 143 19.04 -22.75 3.92
CA ARG A 143 20.03 -22.88 2.84
C ARG A 143 21.42 -22.38 3.22
N ASN A 144 21.66 -22.03 4.48
CA ASN A 144 22.92 -21.46 4.99
C ASN A 144 23.41 -20.24 4.15
N LYS A 145 22.48 -19.44 3.62
CA LYS A 145 22.80 -18.25 2.83
C LYS A 145 22.92 -16.98 3.67
N LEU A 146 22.60 -17.05 4.96
CA LEU A 146 22.77 -15.94 5.89
C LEU A 146 24.15 -15.97 6.52
N VAL A 147 24.77 -14.82 6.67
CA VAL A 147 26.09 -14.66 7.33
C VAL A 147 26.03 -15.12 8.79
N LYS A 148 24.90 -14.86 9.45
CA LYS A 148 24.57 -15.38 10.79
C LYS A 148 23.16 -15.96 10.75
N PRO A 149 22.91 -17.14 11.35
CA PRO A 149 21.55 -17.65 11.49
C PRO A 149 20.71 -16.69 12.32
N VAL A 150 19.45 -16.57 11.95
CA VAL A 150 18.50 -15.72 12.67
C VAL A 150 18.00 -16.47 13.90
N ASP A 151 18.08 -15.81 15.05
CA ASP A 151 17.67 -16.36 16.33
C ASP A 151 16.15 -16.61 16.39
N SER A 152 15.76 -17.63 17.15
CA SER A 152 14.35 -18.01 17.32
C SER A 152 13.49 -16.89 17.89
N PHE A 153 14.05 -15.98 18.67
CA PHE A 153 13.31 -14.88 19.25
C PHE A 153 12.82 -13.87 18.18
N VAL A 154 13.55 -13.70 17.07
CA VAL A 154 13.14 -12.86 15.95
C VAL A 154 11.87 -13.40 15.30
N TYR A 155 11.82 -14.73 15.09
CA TYR A 155 10.62 -15.39 14.58
C TYR A 155 9.42 -15.19 15.51
N ASN A 156 9.65 -15.24 16.82
CA ASN A 156 8.60 -15.02 17.82
C ASN A 156 8.05 -13.58 17.75
N TYR A 157 8.92 -12.57 17.60
CA TYR A 157 8.46 -11.18 17.43
C TYR A 157 7.66 -10.98 16.14
N ILE A 158 8.12 -11.54 15.02
CA ILE A 158 7.38 -11.43 13.76
C ILE A 158 6.04 -12.16 13.88
N ALA A 159 5.98 -13.31 14.56
CA ALA A 159 4.73 -14.03 14.80
C ALA A 159 3.75 -13.22 15.66
N GLN A 160 4.21 -12.55 16.70
CA GLN A 160 3.40 -11.66 17.52
C GLN A 160 2.85 -10.47 16.69
N MET A 161 3.69 -9.88 15.84
CA MET A 161 3.25 -8.83 14.92
C MET A 161 2.20 -9.35 13.93
N LEU A 162 2.40 -10.54 13.36
CA LEU A 162 1.42 -11.17 12.45
C LEU A 162 0.07 -11.36 13.14
N VAL A 163 0.05 -11.85 14.37
CA VAL A 163 -1.20 -12.00 15.14
C VAL A 163 -1.86 -10.64 15.35
N ALA A 164 -1.09 -9.63 15.77
CA ALA A 164 -1.62 -8.28 15.98
C ALA A 164 -2.22 -7.68 14.70
N PHE A 165 -1.53 -7.79 13.56
CA PHE A 165 -2.01 -7.31 12.27
C PHE A 165 -3.20 -8.11 11.75
N THR A 166 -3.25 -9.42 12.01
CA THR A 166 -4.41 -10.24 11.65
C THR A 166 -5.67 -9.83 12.45
N LEU A 167 -5.51 -9.59 13.76
CA LEU A 167 -6.61 -9.11 14.60
C LEU A 167 -7.07 -7.71 14.17
N LEU A 168 -6.14 -6.82 13.85
CA LEU A 168 -6.44 -5.49 13.36
C LEU A 168 -7.16 -5.54 11.99
N TRP A 169 -6.76 -6.44 11.11
CA TRP A 169 -7.42 -6.68 9.83
C TRP A 169 -8.87 -7.15 10.02
N VAL A 170 -9.09 -8.14 10.87
CA VAL A 170 -10.45 -8.63 11.19
C VAL A 170 -11.29 -7.50 11.79
N TYR A 171 -10.71 -6.71 12.69
CA TYR A 171 -11.40 -5.57 13.31
C TYR A 171 -11.81 -4.52 12.26
N THR A 172 -10.90 -4.10 11.39
CA THR A 172 -11.19 -3.08 10.36
C THR A 172 -12.19 -3.57 9.34
N PHE A 173 -12.10 -4.84 8.93
CA PHE A 173 -13.07 -5.47 8.04
C PHE A 173 -14.47 -5.54 8.69
N PHE A 174 -14.54 -6.01 9.92
CA PHE A 174 -15.81 -6.11 10.64
C PHE A 174 -16.42 -4.74 10.91
N ALA A 175 -15.61 -3.75 11.30
CA ALA A 175 -16.08 -2.38 11.53
C ALA A 175 -16.69 -1.79 10.24
N GLN A 176 -16.03 -1.97 9.10
CA GLN A 176 -16.54 -1.51 7.81
C GLN A 176 -17.84 -2.24 7.43
N TYR A 177 -17.86 -3.56 7.56
CA TYR A 177 -19.07 -4.36 7.32
C TYR A 177 -20.24 -3.90 8.18
N LEU A 178 -20.01 -3.73 9.48
CA LEU A 178 -21.03 -3.28 10.43
C LEU A 178 -21.58 -1.90 10.10
N THR A 179 -20.69 -0.98 9.71
CA THR A 179 -21.07 0.39 9.33
C THR A 179 -21.96 0.39 8.09
N ILE A 180 -21.61 -0.35 7.07
CA ILE A 180 -22.41 -0.48 5.83
C ILE A 180 -23.75 -1.15 6.12
N TRP A 181 -23.73 -2.24 6.88
CA TRP A 181 -24.95 -2.98 7.24
C TRP A 181 -25.94 -2.16 8.08
N TYR A 182 -25.42 -1.42 9.06
CA TYR A 182 -26.23 -0.58 9.94
C TYR A 182 -26.70 0.71 9.25
N GLY A 183 -25.82 1.31 8.42
CA GLY A 183 -26.12 2.54 7.70
C GLY A 183 -27.16 2.34 6.59
N ASN A 184 -27.22 1.15 6.00
CA ASN A 184 -28.14 0.76 4.94
C ASN A 184 -28.31 1.81 3.82
N LEU A 185 -27.19 2.49 3.49
CA LEU A 185 -27.16 3.48 2.41
C LEU A 185 -27.18 2.77 1.05
N PRO A 186 -28.04 3.18 0.10
CA PRO A 186 -28.14 2.51 -1.21
C PRO A 186 -26.81 2.41 -1.95
N SER A 187 -26.02 3.49 -1.96
CA SER A 187 -24.70 3.55 -2.64
C SER A 187 -23.63 2.63 -2.02
N GLU A 188 -23.76 2.31 -0.73
CA GLU A 188 -22.82 1.42 -0.04
C GLU A 188 -23.26 -0.04 -0.11
N ARG A 189 -24.57 -0.27 -0.19
CA ARG A 189 -25.18 -1.59 -0.24
C ARG A 189 -24.84 -2.34 -1.53
N ASP A 190 -24.78 -1.66 -2.67
CA ASP A 190 -24.50 -2.28 -3.96
C ASP A 190 -23.16 -3.04 -3.96
N ARG A 191 -22.16 -2.51 -3.26
CA ARG A 191 -20.88 -3.20 -3.08
C ARG A 191 -21.00 -4.49 -2.26
N MET A 192 -21.83 -4.50 -1.21
CA MET A 192 -22.05 -5.71 -0.40
C MET A 192 -22.81 -6.78 -1.19
N VAL A 193 -23.80 -6.37 -1.97
CA VAL A 193 -24.56 -7.30 -2.84
C VAL A 193 -23.62 -7.91 -3.88
N GLY A 194 -22.79 -7.12 -4.57
CA GLY A 194 -21.80 -7.64 -5.51
C GLY A 194 -20.82 -8.63 -4.88
N MET A 195 -20.41 -8.41 -3.61
CA MET A 195 -19.56 -9.39 -2.90
C MET A 195 -20.30 -10.67 -2.51
N GLN A 196 -21.62 -10.64 -2.30
CA GLN A 196 -22.43 -11.80 -1.94
C GLN A 196 -22.85 -12.61 -3.14
N ASP A 197 -23.14 -11.96 -4.26
CA ASP A 197 -23.65 -12.60 -5.48
C ASP A 197 -22.54 -13.13 -6.39
N GLY A 198 -21.28 -12.78 -6.13
CA GLY A 198 -20.11 -13.34 -6.80
C GLY A 198 -19.91 -12.87 -8.25
N ASP A 199 -20.52 -11.74 -8.62
CA ASP A 199 -20.38 -11.09 -9.93
C ASP A 199 -19.20 -10.11 -9.98
#